data_be381cd753cd94f07aabcb89de99872b
#
_entry.id   be381cd753cd94f07aabcb89de99872b
#
_cell.length_a   1.000
_cell.length_b   1.000
_cell.length_c   1.000
_cell.angle_alpha   90.00
_cell.angle_beta   90.00
_cell.angle_gamma   90.00
#
_symmetry.space_group_name_H-M   'P 1'
#
loop_
_entity.id
_entity.type
_entity.pdbx_description
1 polymer ?
#
loop_
_entity_poly.entity_id
_entity_poly.type
_entity_poly.pdbx_seq_one_letter_code
_entity_poly.pdbx_strand_id
1 'polypeptide(L)'
;KNSRKAVFLLQQTWEQRKVNEIFKVTRGQVLAASLTTPKKNRGNIYPVYSSQTKDNGLLGYYSEYLFENAITWTTDGANAGTVNFRPGRFYSTNVNGVLINENGYACYAVSEIINKVAYKYVSKVGNPKLMNNVMAEINIMITPDIDELKQISKLIEAYNQYITLHQ
;
A
#
# COMPACT_ATOMS: atom_id res chain seq x y z
N LYS A 1 -2.65 -32.61 41.91
CA LYS A 1 -2.48 -31.12 41.88
C LYS A 1 -2.42 -30.69 40.42
N ASN A 2 -3.59 -30.37 39.84
CA ASN A 2 -3.71 -29.86 38.48
C ASN A 2 -3.41 -28.36 38.53
N SER A 3 -2.25 -27.98 38.03
CA SER A 3 -1.92 -26.60 37.73
C SER A 3 -2.64 -26.20 36.43
N ARG A 4 -3.80 -25.58 36.55
CA ARG A 4 -4.46 -24.90 35.42
C ARG A 4 -3.58 -23.69 35.07
N LYS A 5 -2.75 -23.85 34.03
CA LYS A 5 -2.20 -22.70 33.34
C LYS A 5 -3.37 -21.97 32.71
N ALA A 6 -3.76 -20.86 33.33
CA ALA A 6 -4.63 -19.88 32.70
C ALA A 6 -3.86 -19.34 31.50
N VAL A 7 -4.25 -19.79 30.30
CA VAL A 7 -3.86 -19.14 29.06
C VAL A 7 -4.64 -17.83 29.02
N PHE A 8 -4.02 -16.76 29.45
CA PHE A 8 -4.48 -15.41 29.12
C PHE A 8 -4.27 -15.26 27.62
N LEU A 9 -5.27 -15.62 26.84
CA LEU A 9 -5.44 -15.08 25.50
C LEU A 9 -5.66 -13.57 25.70
N LEU A 10 -4.58 -12.80 25.62
CA LEU A 10 -4.68 -11.39 25.36
C LEU A 10 -5.39 -11.29 24.00
N GLN A 11 -6.68 -11.06 24.03
CA GLN A 11 -7.40 -10.58 22.85
C GLN A 11 -6.74 -9.26 22.48
N GLN A 12 -5.84 -9.31 21.53
CA GLN A 12 -5.26 -8.10 20.96
C GLN A 12 -6.41 -7.43 20.20
N THR A 13 -6.96 -6.40 20.81
CA THR A 13 -8.10 -5.67 20.25
C THR A 13 -7.61 -4.73 19.17
N TRP A 14 -8.40 -4.62 18.11
CA TRP A 14 -8.21 -3.59 17.10
C TRP A 14 -8.30 -2.21 17.74
N GLU A 15 -7.36 -1.36 17.44
CA GLU A 15 -7.23 0.00 17.99
C GLU A 15 -7.19 1.05 16.89
N GLN A 16 -7.57 2.27 17.24
CA GLN A 16 -7.48 3.39 16.32
C GLN A 16 -6.08 4.00 16.38
N ARG A 17 -5.42 4.09 15.22
CA ARG A 17 -4.09 4.68 15.08
C ARG A 17 -4.04 5.62 13.87
N LYS A 18 -3.22 6.66 13.94
CA LYS A 18 -2.91 7.49 12.78
C LYS A 18 -1.92 6.78 11.86
N VAL A 19 -2.03 7.04 10.56
CA VAL A 19 -1.09 6.47 9.57
C VAL A 19 0.36 6.83 9.90
N ASN A 20 0.65 8.05 10.33
CA ASN A 20 2.01 8.49 10.67
C ASN A 20 2.59 7.86 11.96
N GLU A 21 1.76 7.27 12.80
CA GLU A 21 2.22 6.51 13.96
C GLU A 21 2.73 5.11 13.59
N ILE A 22 2.34 4.63 12.42
CA ILE A 22 2.65 3.28 11.94
C ILE A 22 3.65 3.35 10.79
N PHE A 23 3.53 4.35 9.92
CA PHE A 23 4.28 4.46 8.68
C PHE A 23 5.13 5.72 8.61
N LYS A 24 6.31 5.59 8.02
CA LYS A 24 7.02 6.73 7.45
C LYS A 24 6.32 7.12 6.15
N VAL A 25 5.77 8.34 6.11
CA VAL A 25 5.07 8.89 4.94
C VAL A 25 6.07 9.61 4.05
N THR A 26 6.16 9.19 2.79
CA THR A 26 7.07 9.76 1.80
C THR A 26 6.41 9.82 0.42
N ARG A 27 7.17 10.01 -0.61
CA ARG A 27 6.71 10.20 -2.00
C ARG A 27 7.67 9.51 -2.97
N GLY A 28 7.16 9.09 -4.13
CA GLY A 28 7.96 8.65 -5.26
C GLY A 28 8.76 9.78 -5.91
N GLN A 29 9.56 9.47 -6.91
CA GLN A 29 10.43 10.41 -7.62
C GLN A 29 10.04 10.52 -9.09
N VAL A 30 10.37 11.66 -9.71
CA VAL A 30 10.15 11.88 -11.14
C VAL A 30 10.95 10.88 -11.93
N LEU A 31 10.28 10.20 -12.88
CA LEU A 31 10.91 9.31 -13.85
C LEU A 31 10.36 9.63 -15.24
N ALA A 32 11.23 9.87 -16.19
CA ALA A 32 10.82 10.06 -17.59
C ALA A 32 10.29 8.73 -18.16
N ALA A 33 9.11 8.78 -18.78
CA ALA A 33 8.49 7.58 -19.37
C ALA A 33 9.37 6.89 -20.41
N SER A 34 10.21 7.67 -21.11
CA SER A 34 11.19 7.17 -22.09
C SER A 34 12.26 6.24 -21.50
N LEU A 35 12.47 6.26 -20.18
CA LEU A 35 13.41 5.37 -19.49
C LEU A 35 12.77 4.02 -19.13
N THR A 36 11.45 3.90 -19.25
CA THR A 36 10.73 2.68 -18.93
C THR A 36 10.50 1.82 -20.17
N THR A 37 10.37 0.52 -19.95
CA THR A 37 9.97 -0.42 -21.01
C THR A 37 8.60 -1.03 -20.68
N PRO A 38 7.71 -1.26 -21.66
CA PRO A 38 6.36 -1.79 -21.39
C PRO A 38 6.38 -3.23 -20.88
N LYS A 39 7.46 -3.97 -21.14
CA LYS A 39 7.65 -5.35 -20.66
C LYS A 39 8.99 -5.48 -19.95
N LYS A 40 9.01 -6.34 -18.92
CA LYS A 40 10.23 -6.72 -18.21
C LYS A 40 11.25 -7.33 -19.18
N ASN A 41 12.51 -6.91 -19.06
CA ASN A 41 13.63 -7.42 -19.83
C ASN A 41 14.89 -7.53 -18.95
N ARG A 42 16.07 -7.86 -19.54
CA ARG A 42 17.31 -8.06 -18.78
C ARG A 42 17.82 -6.78 -18.10
N GLY A 43 17.55 -5.60 -18.64
CA GLY A 43 17.99 -4.30 -18.10
C GLY A 43 16.94 -3.67 -17.19
N ASN A 44 15.64 -3.77 -17.54
CA ASN A 44 14.53 -3.16 -16.82
C ASN A 44 13.69 -4.25 -16.16
N ILE A 45 13.98 -4.53 -14.89
CA ILE A 45 13.40 -5.66 -14.13
C ILE A 45 12.41 -5.23 -13.05
N TYR A 46 12.48 -3.97 -12.57
CA TYR A 46 11.64 -3.49 -11.48
C TYR A 46 10.39 -2.80 -12.01
N PRO A 47 9.20 -3.16 -11.50
CA PRO A 47 7.97 -2.49 -11.91
C PRO A 47 7.99 -1.03 -11.47
N VAL A 48 7.44 -0.17 -12.32
CA VAL A 48 7.25 1.26 -12.08
C VAL A 48 5.77 1.54 -11.92
N TYR A 49 5.37 2.11 -10.79
CA TYR A 49 3.98 2.45 -10.51
C TYR A 49 3.75 3.97 -10.59
N SER A 50 2.60 4.33 -11.15
CA SER A 50 2.14 5.70 -11.33
C SER A 50 0.63 5.81 -11.05
N SER A 51 0.03 6.97 -11.29
CA SER A 51 -1.38 7.27 -10.97
C SER A 51 -2.41 6.68 -11.95
N GLN A 52 -1.98 5.95 -12.98
CA GLN A 52 -2.91 5.32 -13.91
C GLN A 52 -3.74 4.21 -13.25
N THR A 53 -4.97 3.98 -13.75
CA THR A 53 -5.87 2.91 -13.27
C THR A 53 -5.58 1.56 -13.91
N LYS A 54 -5.13 1.58 -15.16
CA LYS A 54 -4.82 0.37 -15.91
C LYS A 54 -3.70 -0.41 -15.22
N ASP A 55 -3.81 -1.73 -15.20
CA ASP A 55 -2.83 -2.64 -14.65
C ASP A 55 -2.42 -2.28 -13.21
N ASN A 56 -3.38 -1.90 -12.37
CA ASN A 56 -3.14 -1.44 -10.98
C ASN A 56 -2.08 -0.35 -10.85
N GLY A 57 -1.97 0.53 -11.84
CA GLY A 57 -1.00 1.62 -11.85
C GLY A 57 0.37 1.26 -12.40
N LEU A 58 0.57 0.06 -12.94
CA LEU A 58 1.83 -0.34 -13.57
C LEU A 58 2.06 0.47 -14.84
N LEU A 59 3.09 1.32 -14.84
CA LEU A 59 3.50 2.14 -15.99
C LEU A 59 4.42 1.36 -16.95
N GLY A 60 5.26 0.49 -16.41
CA GLY A 60 6.27 -0.25 -17.14
C GLY A 60 7.35 -0.80 -16.19
N TYR A 61 8.56 -0.99 -16.72
CA TYR A 61 9.69 -1.52 -15.97
C TYR A 61 10.92 -0.63 -16.15
N TYR A 62 11.75 -0.56 -15.08
CA TYR A 62 12.96 0.24 -15.03
C TYR A 62 14.13 -0.56 -14.42
N SER A 63 15.36 -0.07 -14.60
CA SER A 63 16.59 -0.73 -14.13
C SER A 63 16.83 -0.56 -12.62
N GLU A 64 16.22 0.43 -12.00
CA GLU A 64 16.40 0.76 -10.58
C GLU A 64 15.09 0.68 -9.81
N TYR A 65 15.17 0.56 -8.48
CA TYR A 65 14.04 0.61 -7.57
C TYR A 65 14.29 1.66 -6.49
N LEU A 66 13.22 2.17 -5.91
CA LEU A 66 13.27 3.13 -4.79
C LEU A 66 12.74 2.53 -3.49
N PHE A 67 11.83 1.57 -3.58
CA PHE A 67 11.10 1.01 -2.44
C PHE A 67 11.01 -0.50 -2.54
N GLU A 68 10.79 -1.13 -1.39
CA GLU A 68 10.54 -2.56 -1.28
C GLU A 68 9.42 -2.80 -0.27
N ASN A 69 8.45 -3.66 -0.61
CA ASN A 69 7.34 -4.06 0.27
C ASN A 69 6.67 -2.86 0.95
N ALA A 70 6.12 -1.92 0.18
CA ALA A 70 5.51 -0.70 0.69
C ALA A 70 4.08 -0.49 0.16
N ILE A 71 3.32 0.39 0.81
CA ILE A 71 1.99 0.78 0.36
C ILE A 71 2.12 2.09 -0.41
N THR A 72 1.46 2.19 -1.58
CA THR A 72 1.39 3.41 -2.38
C THR A 72 -0.04 3.95 -2.40
N TRP A 73 -0.18 5.26 -2.56
CA TRP A 73 -1.47 5.87 -2.91
C TRP A 73 -1.28 6.92 -3.99
N THR A 74 -2.29 7.10 -4.83
CA THR A 74 -2.33 8.17 -5.84
C THR A 74 -2.62 9.49 -5.17
N THR A 75 -1.72 10.48 -5.35
CA THR A 75 -1.83 11.79 -4.70
C THR A 75 -2.71 12.76 -5.48
N ASP A 76 -2.79 12.66 -6.80
CA ASP A 76 -3.40 13.66 -7.67
C ASP A 76 -4.24 13.02 -8.79
N GLY A 77 -5.29 13.75 -9.23
CA GLY A 77 -6.11 13.37 -10.37
C GLY A 77 -7.33 12.53 -10.00
N ALA A 78 -8.03 12.01 -11.02
CA ALA A 78 -9.29 11.29 -10.86
C ALA A 78 -9.21 10.08 -9.93
N ASN A 79 -8.01 9.50 -9.78
CA ASN A 79 -7.74 8.33 -8.94
C ASN A 79 -7.12 8.68 -7.58
N ALA A 80 -7.09 9.97 -7.20
CA ALA A 80 -6.57 10.39 -5.90
C ALA A 80 -7.20 9.58 -4.77
N GLY A 81 -6.38 9.10 -3.84
CA GLY A 81 -6.81 8.27 -2.72
C GLY A 81 -6.89 6.77 -3.00
N THR A 82 -6.59 6.30 -4.21
CA THR A 82 -6.46 4.86 -4.49
C THR A 82 -5.19 4.31 -3.83
N VAL A 83 -5.34 3.31 -2.98
CA VAL A 83 -4.27 2.73 -2.17
C VAL A 83 -3.98 1.30 -2.59
N ASN A 84 -2.70 0.94 -2.70
CA ASN A 84 -2.29 -0.42 -3.08
C ASN A 84 -1.03 -0.84 -2.32
N PHE A 85 -0.97 -2.09 -1.88
CA PHE A 85 0.28 -2.72 -1.45
C PHE A 85 1.10 -3.14 -2.68
N ARG A 86 2.42 -2.89 -2.62
CA ARG A 86 3.39 -3.22 -3.67
C ARG A 86 4.41 -4.20 -3.11
N PRO A 87 4.25 -5.50 -3.39
CA PRO A 87 5.21 -6.50 -2.93
C PRO A 87 6.51 -6.43 -3.73
N GLY A 88 7.62 -6.77 -3.09
CA GLY A 88 8.95 -6.79 -3.67
C GLY A 88 9.49 -5.39 -3.97
N ARG A 89 10.51 -5.32 -4.81
CA ARG A 89 11.21 -4.08 -5.18
C ARG A 89 10.51 -3.39 -6.34
N PHE A 90 10.31 -2.08 -6.23
CA PHE A 90 9.63 -1.29 -7.24
C PHE A 90 10.10 0.17 -7.26
N TYR A 91 9.83 0.82 -8.37
CA TYR A 91 9.94 2.27 -8.51
C TYR A 91 8.54 2.91 -8.40
N SER A 92 8.45 4.07 -7.78
CA SER A 92 7.21 4.84 -7.71
C SER A 92 7.43 6.25 -8.24
N THR A 93 6.55 6.70 -9.12
CA THR A 93 6.63 8.06 -9.65
C THR A 93 6.17 9.09 -8.62
N ASN A 94 6.47 10.36 -8.86
CA ASN A 94 6.15 11.48 -7.96
C ASN A 94 4.66 11.80 -7.80
N VAL A 95 3.79 11.19 -8.61
CA VAL A 95 2.31 11.29 -8.47
C VAL A 95 1.72 10.26 -7.50
N ASN A 96 2.58 9.47 -6.86
CA ASN A 96 2.22 8.57 -5.78
C ASN A 96 2.93 8.97 -4.49
N GLY A 97 2.20 8.92 -3.39
CA GLY A 97 2.78 8.84 -2.06
C GLY A 97 3.14 7.40 -1.71
N VAL A 98 4.01 7.21 -0.73
CA VAL A 98 4.51 5.90 -0.30
C VAL A 98 4.52 5.84 1.23
N LEU A 99 3.98 4.75 1.78
CA LEU A 99 3.98 4.41 3.20
C LEU A 99 4.98 3.26 3.43
N ILE A 100 6.01 3.53 4.22
CA ILE A 100 7.09 2.59 4.52
C ILE A 100 6.93 2.10 5.95
N ASN A 101 7.01 0.79 6.16
CA ASN A 101 7.04 0.17 7.47
C ASN A 101 7.82 -1.15 7.41
N GLU A 102 8.79 -1.32 8.31
CA GLU A 102 9.66 -2.51 8.39
C GLU A 102 9.15 -3.57 9.37
N ASN A 103 8.10 -3.27 10.13
CA ASN A 103 7.57 -4.13 11.20
C ASN A 103 6.41 -5.04 10.73
N GLY A 104 6.15 -5.13 9.42
CA GLY A 104 5.13 -6.02 8.86
C GLY A 104 3.75 -5.39 8.62
N TYR A 105 3.56 -4.09 8.92
CA TYR A 105 2.31 -3.39 8.64
C TYR A 105 2.13 -3.05 7.16
N ALA A 106 3.20 -3.00 6.37
CA ALA A 106 3.10 -2.84 4.93
C ALA A 106 2.69 -4.18 4.29
N CYS A 107 1.38 -4.40 4.14
CA CYS A 107 0.79 -5.64 3.62
C CYS A 107 -0.58 -5.38 2.96
N TYR A 108 -1.14 -6.41 2.30
CA TYR A 108 -2.45 -6.30 1.64
C TYR A 108 -3.57 -5.92 2.61
N ALA A 109 -3.62 -6.52 3.80
CA ALA A 109 -4.66 -6.21 4.79
C ALA A 109 -4.69 -4.72 5.14
N VAL A 110 -3.53 -4.14 5.46
CA VAL A 110 -3.44 -2.73 5.85
C VAL A 110 -3.68 -1.79 4.67
N SER A 111 -3.23 -2.15 3.47
CA SER A 111 -3.54 -1.36 2.28
C SER A 111 -5.05 -1.27 2.02
N GLU A 112 -5.80 -2.35 2.21
CA GLU A 112 -7.26 -2.35 2.07
C GLU A 112 -7.95 -1.56 3.18
N ILE A 113 -7.47 -1.63 4.43
CA ILE A 113 -7.99 -0.81 5.53
C ILE A 113 -7.85 0.68 5.19
N ILE A 114 -6.67 1.12 4.71
CA ILE A 114 -6.42 2.51 4.34
C ILE A 114 -7.26 2.88 3.11
N ASN A 115 -7.30 2.03 2.08
CA ASN A 115 -8.06 2.24 0.84
C ASN A 115 -9.55 2.52 1.12
N LYS A 116 -10.11 1.80 2.08
CA LYS A 116 -11.52 1.91 2.49
C LYS A 116 -11.89 3.28 3.07
N VAL A 117 -10.92 4.02 3.59
CA VAL A 117 -11.16 5.32 4.24
C VAL A 117 -10.54 6.50 3.49
N ALA A 118 -9.46 6.28 2.75
CA ALA A 118 -8.65 7.33 2.11
C ALA A 118 -9.47 8.25 1.19
N TYR A 119 -10.43 7.72 0.43
CA TYR A 119 -11.27 8.49 -0.50
C TYR A 119 -12.07 9.61 0.20
N LYS A 120 -12.38 9.45 1.50
CA LYS A 120 -13.13 10.46 2.28
C LYS A 120 -12.31 11.72 2.53
N TYR A 121 -10.99 11.61 2.44
CA TYR A 121 -10.03 12.70 2.71
C TYR A 121 -9.50 13.35 1.45
N VAL A 122 -9.94 12.88 0.27
CA VAL A 122 -9.59 13.49 -1.01
C VAL A 122 -10.24 14.87 -1.12
N SER A 123 -9.42 15.90 -1.28
CA SER A 123 -9.92 17.25 -1.60
C SER A 123 -10.54 17.23 -3.00
N LYS A 124 -11.75 17.73 -3.13
CA LYS A 124 -12.50 17.84 -4.39
C LYS A 124 -12.49 19.27 -4.96
N VAL A 125 -11.73 20.17 -4.36
CA VAL A 125 -11.61 21.56 -4.84
C VAL A 125 -10.55 21.58 -5.96
N GLY A 126 -11.02 21.82 -7.18
CA GLY A 126 -10.18 21.73 -8.37
C GLY A 126 -9.81 20.30 -8.74
N ASN A 127 -8.52 20.04 -9.06
CA ASN A 127 -8.05 18.70 -9.31
C ASN A 127 -8.06 17.88 -7.99
N PRO A 128 -8.71 16.69 -7.95
CA PRO A 128 -8.74 15.87 -6.74
C PRO A 128 -7.34 15.57 -6.19
N LYS A 129 -7.17 15.69 -4.85
CA LYS A 129 -5.86 15.51 -4.22
C LYS A 129 -5.97 14.85 -2.86
N LEU A 130 -5.03 13.95 -2.56
CA LEU A 130 -4.75 13.43 -1.22
C LEU A 130 -3.26 13.58 -0.92
N MET A 131 -2.93 14.69 -0.25
CA MET A 131 -1.54 15.06 0.03
C MET A 131 -0.95 14.25 1.20
N ASN A 132 0.38 14.21 1.29
CA ASN A 132 1.12 13.44 2.30
C ASN A 132 0.73 13.83 3.74
N ASN A 133 0.59 15.11 4.03
CA ASN A 133 0.19 15.60 5.35
C ASN A 133 -1.23 15.17 5.73
N VAL A 134 -2.15 15.09 4.77
CA VAL A 134 -3.52 14.61 5.00
C VAL A 134 -3.52 13.10 5.21
N MET A 135 -2.82 12.33 4.34
CA MET A 135 -2.67 10.89 4.50
C MET A 135 -2.08 10.52 5.87
N ALA A 136 -1.08 11.27 6.34
CA ALA A 136 -0.41 11.06 7.62
C ALA A 136 -1.37 11.11 8.82
N GLU A 137 -2.39 11.95 8.77
CA GLU A 137 -3.35 12.19 9.85
C GLU A 137 -4.61 11.31 9.77
N ILE A 138 -4.75 10.46 8.75
CA ILE A 138 -5.88 9.54 8.63
C ILE A 138 -5.85 8.54 9.79
N ASN A 139 -6.99 8.42 10.49
CA ASN A 139 -7.19 7.39 11.50
C ASN A 139 -7.67 6.10 10.84
N ILE A 140 -7.03 4.99 11.20
CA ILE A 140 -7.39 3.65 10.77
C ILE A 140 -7.59 2.74 11.98
N MET A 141 -8.45 1.74 11.85
CA MET A 141 -8.57 0.65 12.83
C MET A 141 -7.58 -0.44 12.44
N ILE A 142 -6.72 -0.81 13.36
CA ILE A 142 -5.64 -1.78 13.10
C ILE A 142 -5.41 -2.67 14.33
N THR A 143 -4.99 -3.91 14.09
CA THR A 143 -4.53 -4.81 15.14
C THR A 143 -3.01 -4.72 15.32
N PRO A 144 -2.47 -4.77 16.53
CA PRO A 144 -1.04 -4.92 16.76
C PRO A 144 -0.54 -6.34 16.46
N ASP A 145 -1.43 -7.30 16.21
CA ASP A 145 -1.09 -8.68 15.85
C ASP A 145 -0.70 -8.78 14.37
N ILE A 146 0.60 -8.80 14.12
CA ILE A 146 1.16 -8.92 12.78
C ILE A 146 0.82 -10.28 12.13
N ASP A 147 0.66 -11.34 12.90
CA ASP A 147 0.33 -12.65 12.34
C ASP A 147 -1.13 -12.72 11.90
N GLU A 148 -2.05 -12.04 12.61
CA GLU A 148 -3.42 -11.81 12.15
C GLU A 148 -3.44 -11.06 10.81
N LEU A 149 -2.68 -9.95 10.70
CA LEU A 149 -2.57 -9.17 9.46
C LEU A 149 -2.01 -10.01 8.29
N LYS A 150 -1.02 -10.88 8.55
CA LYS A 150 -0.47 -11.79 7.54
C LYS A 150 -1.51 -12.80 7.05
N GLN A 151 -2.32 -13.36 7.97
CA GLN A 151 -3.38 -14.30 7.60
C GLN A 151 -4.45 -13.63 6.74
N ILE A 152 -4.91 -12.45 7.13
CA ILE A 152 -5.85 -11.65 6.33
C ILE A 152 -5.25 -11.33 4.96
N SER A 153 -3.99 -10.92 4.90
CA SER A 153 -3.29 -10.60 3.65
C SER A 153 -3.23 -11.79 2.70
N LYS A 154 -2.97 -13.00 3.20
CA LYS A 154 -2.97 -14.23 2.38
C LYS A 154 -4.34 -14.51 1.76
N LEU A 155 -5.43 -14.26 2.51
CA LEU A 155 -6.79 -14.42 1.99
C LEU A 155 -7.09 -13.41 0.88
N ILE A 156 -6.69 -12.14 1.07
CA ILE A 156 -6.86 -11.08 0.05
C ILE A 156 -6.06 -11.42 -1.20
N GLU A 157 -4.80 -11.84 -1.05
CA GLU A 157 -3.95 -12.23 -2.17
C GLU A 157 -4.54 -13.39 -2.97
N ALA A 158 -4.98 -14.45 -2.29
CA ALA A 158 -5.63 -15.60 -2.93
C ALA A 158 -6.90 -15.18 -3.69
N TYR A 159 -7.71 -14.29 -3.11
CA TYR A 159 -8.90 -13.76 -3.75
C TYR A 159 -8.58 -12.95 -5.02
N ASN A 160 -7.56 -12.09 -4.97
CA ASN A 160 -7.12 -11.30 -6.11
C ASN A 160 -6.58 -12.19 -7.24
N GLN A 161 -5.84 -13.25 -6.92
CA GLN A 161 -5.38 -14.24 -7.90
C GLN A 161 -6.57 -14.97 -8.56
N TYR A 162 -7.55 -15.38 -7.76
CA TYR A 162 -8.76 -16.02 -8.28
C TYR A 162 -9.51 -15.13 -9.27
N ILE A 163 -9.72 -13.84 -8.97
CA ILE A 163 -10.36 -12.90 -9.88
C ILE A 163 -9.57 -12.79 -11.19
N THR A 164 -8.24 -12.64 -11.12
CA THR A 164 -7.40 -12.47 -12.31
C THR A 164 -7.44 -13.69 -13.24
N LEU A 165 -7.63 -14.89 -12.69
CA LEU A 165 -7.72 -16.12 -13.49
C LEU A 165 -9.08 -16.30 -14.18
N HIS A 166 -10.12 -15.55 -13.78
CA HIS A 166 -11.49 -15.72 -14.27
C HIS A 166 -12.02 -14.48 -15.04
N GLN A 167 -11.16 -13.51 -15.32
CA GLN A 167 -11.40 -12.38 -16.22
C GLN A 167 -10.73 -12.62 -17.59
#